data_43bfcd0b054290acda65af2bf31c9ac8
#
_entry.id   43bfcd0b054290acda65af2bf31c9ac8
#
_cell.length_a   1.000
_cell.length_b   1.000
_cell.length_c   1.000
_cell.angle_alpha   90.00
_cell.angle_beta   90.00
_cell.angle_gamma   90.00
#
_symmetry.space_group_name_H-M   'P 1'
#
loop_
_entity.id
_entity.type
_entity.pdbx_description
1 polymer ?
#
loop_
_entity_poly.entity_id
_entity_poly.type
_entity_poly.pdbx_seq_one_letter_code
_entity_poly.pdbx_strand_id
1 'polypeptide(L)'
;MSSTNSSDGRPTPRRPPWAGLPRRARLLLGLLAALLIGAALVAPVVFRKAPGSSTCAKTLAYKGVEYTARAVPATAFVQSIAIGVGIASGCGSTAANVDVRSVAGIDPAVAIAVPTDQTSIYVREGTCAGLAGARLLPCLRKS
;
A
#
# COMPACT_ATOMS: atom_id res chain seq x y z
N MET A 1 5.88 -80.68 15.88
CA MET A 1 4.61 -80.18 15.39
C MET A 1 4.25 -78.97 16.22
N SER A 2 4.60 -77.77 15.75
CA SER A 2 4.31 -76.51 16.43
C SER A 2 3.44 -75.65 15.51
N SER A 3 2.21 -75.43 15.93
CA SER A 3 1.24 -74.58 15.24
C SER A 3 1.45 -73.15 15.72
N THR A 4 1.89 -72.27 14.82
CA THR A 4 1.95 -70.83 15.06
C THR A 4 0.62 -70.20 14.65
N ASN A 5 -0.11 -69.69 15.63
CA ASN A 5 -1.36 -68.98 15.48
C ASN A 5 -1.08 -67.51 15.21
N SER A 6 -1.20 -67.08 13.97
CA SER A 6 -1.04 -65.66 13.59
C SER A 6 -2.36 -64.90 13.83
N SER A 7 -2.39 -64.12 14.87
CA SER A 7 -3.47 -63.20 15.17
C SER A 7 -3.40 -62.01 14.23
N ASP A 8 -4.32 -62.01 13.27
CA ASP A 8 -4.51 -60.94 12.27
C ASP A 8 -5.17 -59.72 12.96
N GLY A 9 -4.36 -58.82 13.50
CA GLY A 9 -4.79 -57.61 14.16
C GLY A 9 -5.15 -56.52 13.14
N ARG A 10 -6.28 -56.60 12.50
CA ARG A 10 -6.82 -55.51 11.69
C ARG A 10 -7.22 -54.33 12.59
N PRO A 11 -6.68 -53.12 12.39
CA PRO A 11 -7.10 -51.96 13.16
C PRO A 11 -8.55 -51.62 12.80
N THR A 12 -9.41 -51.64 13.80
CA THR A 12 -10.81 -51.19 13.64
C THR A 12 -10.83 -49.69 13.29
N PRO A 13 -11.53 -49.27 12.20
CA PRO A 13 -11.63 -47.88 11.86
C PRO A 13 -12.35 -47.13 12.98
N ARG A 14 -11.61 -46.19 13.66
CA ARG A 14 -12.19 -45.30 14.65
C ARG A 14 -13.22 -44.42 13.98
N ARG A 15 -14.51 -44.61 14.33
CA ARG A 15 -15.60 -43.72 13.84
C ARG A 15 -15.33 -42.30 14.33
N PRO A 16 -15.39 -41.30 13.45
CA PRO A 16 -15.18 -39.92 13.85
C PRO A 16 -16.26 -39.46 14.86
N PRO A 17 -15.93 -38.61 15.85
CA PRO A 17 -16.80 -38.23 16.97
C PRO A 17 -18.13 -37.53 16.55
N TRP A 18 -18.24 -37.12 15.33
CA TRP A 18 -19.40 -36.42 14.71
C TRP A 18 -20.44 -37.34 14.07
N ALA A 19 -20.19 -38.64 14.02
CA ALA A 19 -21.10 -39.58 13.37
C ALA A 19 -22.51 -39.70 14.04
N GLY A 20 -22.63 -39.22 15.30
CA GLY A 20 -23.89 -39.24 16.06
C GLY A 20 -24.71 -37.97 16.04
N LEU A 21 -24.26 -36.90 15.36
CA LEU A 21 -25.00 -35.64 15.32
C LEU A 21 -26.23 -35.70 14.39
N PRO A 22 -27.37 -35.11 14.79
CA PRO A 22 -28.55 -35.04 13.94
C PRO A 22 -28.24 -34.25 12.64
N ARG A 23 -28.90 -34.65 11.54
CA ARG A 23 -28.67 -34.05 10.20
C ARG A 23 -28.63 -32.50 10.22
N ARG A 24 -29.50 -31.87 11.01
CA ARG A 24 -29.57 -30.41 11.14
C ARG A 24 -28.30 -29.81 11.75
N ALA A 25 -27.72 -30.47 12.78
CA ALA A 25 -26.48 -30.03 13.41
C ALA A 25 -25.26 -30.16 12.47
N ARG A 26 -25.25 -31.17 11.60
CA ARG A 26 -24.17 -31.32 10.60
C ARG A 26 -24.23 -30.23 9.53
N LEU A 27 -25.44 -29.84 9.08
CA LEU A 27 -25.62 -28.76 8.12
C LEU A 27 -25.17 -27.40 8.70
N LEU A 28 -25.53 -27.13 9.96
CA LEU A 28 -25.12 -25.89 10.64
C LEU A 28 -23.61 -25.82 10.85
N LEU A 29 -22.98 -26.94 11.23
CA LEU A 29 -21.52 -26.99 11.39
C LEU A 29 -20.80 -26.80 10.04
N GLY A 30 -21.30 -27.37 8.99
CA GLY A 30 -20.75 -27.20 7.62
C GLY A 30 -20.86 -25.76 7.14
N LEU A 31 -22.00 -25.11 7.41
CA LEU A 31 -22.23 -23.71 7.03
C LEU A 31 -21.34 -22.76 7.83
N LEU A 32 -21.13 -23.02 9.13
CA LEU A 32 -20.22 -22.24 9.98
C LEU A 32 -18.77 -22.39 9.54
N ALA A 33 -18.34 -23.61 9.20
CA ALA A 33 -17.00 -23.86 8.68
C ALA A 33 -16.77 -23.17 7.32
N ALA A 34 -17.74 -23.19 6.41
CA ALA A 34 -17.65 -22.49 5.14
C ALA A 34 -17.58 -20.97 5.30
N LEU A 35 -18.33 -20.40 6.25
CA LEU A 35 -18.28 -18.97 6.58
C LEU A 35 -16.93 -18.56 7.16
N LEU A 36 -16.34 -19.37 8.04
CA LEU A 36 -15.02 -19.11 8.63
C LEU A 36 -13.90 -19.20 7.58
N ILE A 37 -13.95 -20.16 6.68
CA ILE A 37 -12.98 -20.30 5.59
C ILE A 37 -13.14 -19.16 4.58
N GLY A 38 -14.36 -18.76 4.25
CA GLY A 38 -14.63 -17.61 3.38
C GLY A 38 -14.09 -16.30 3.97
N ALA A 39 -14.30 -16.06 5.25
CA ALA A 39 -13.77 -14.88 5.95
C ALA A 39 -12.24 -14.86 5.99
N ALA A 40 -11.59 -16.01 6.16
CA ALA A 40 -10.13 -16.13 6.18
C ALA A 40 -9.50 -15.88 4.79
N LEU A 41 -10.21 -16.19 3.69
CA LEU A 41 -9.71 -15.96 2.33
C LEU A 41 -9.92 -14.50 1.86
N VAL A 42 -10.95 -13.81 2.36
CA VAL A 42 -11.23 -12.42 1.96
C VAL A 42 -10.44 -11.42 2.81
N ALA A 43 -10.16 -11.72 4.09
CA ALA A 43 -9.41 -10.85 4.97
C ALA A 43 -8.01 -10.44 4.46
N PRO A 44 -7.18 -11.31 3.86
CA PRO A 44 -5.87 -10.91 3.36
C PRO A 44 -5.92 -10.05 2.09
N VAL A 45 -7.03 -10.01 1.38
CA VAL A 45 -7.15 -9.17 0.17
C VAL A 45 -7.48 -7.73 0.54
N VAL A 46 -8.29 -7.53 1.58
CA VAL A 46 -8.69 -6.18 2.03
C VAL A 46 -7.58 -5.50 2.86
N PHE A 47 -6.73 -6.27 3.55
CA PHE A 47 -5.65 -5.75 4.41
C PHE A 47 -4.24 -5.89 3.83
N ARG A 48 -4.07 -6.23 2.56
CA ARG A 48 -2.81 -5.94 1.87
C ARG A 48 -2.73 -4.44 1.58
N LYS A 49 -2.72 -3.65 2.65
CA LYS A 49 -1.99 -2.41 2.67
C LYS A 49 -0.57 -2.80 2.22
N ALA A 50 -0.19 -2.38 1.03
CA ALA A 50 1.19 -2.52 0.58
C ALA A 50 2.10 -2.16 1.76
N PRO A 51 3.22 -2.84 2.01
CA PRO A 51 4.23 -2.39 2.93
C PRO A 51 4.88 -1.12 2.34
N GLY A 52 4.08 -0.07 2.24
CA GLY A 52 4.56 1.27 2.14
C GLY A 52 4.94 1.62 3.55
N SER A 53 6.22 1.85 3.79
CA SER A 53 6.68 2.59 4.92
C SER A 53 5.62 3.66 5.22
N SER A 54 5.17 3.74 6.45
CA SER A 54 4.34 4.82 6.98
C SER A 54 5.12 6.15 7.01
N THR A 55 5.87 6.42 5.96
CA THR A 55 6.35 7.74 5.63
C THR A 55 5.11 8.50 5.19
N CYS A 56 4.58 9.25 6.13
CA CYS A 56 3.54 10.20 5.90
C CYS A 56 3.89 11.00 4.63
N ALA A 57 3.05 10.88 3.60
CA ALA A 57 3.25 11.61 2.37
C ALA A 57 2.82 13.07 2.60
N LYS A 58 3.74 14.00 2.41
CA LYS A 58 3.40 15.41 2.30
C LYS A 58 2.72 15.63 0.95
N THR A 59 1.60 16.32 0.94
CA THR A 59 0.88 16.69 -0.28
C THR A 59 0.82 18.21 -0.42
N LEU A 60 0.66 18.70 -1.64
CA LEU A 60 0.55 20.10 -1.98
C LEU A 60 -0.56 20.28 -3.03
N ALA A 61 -1.60 20.99 -2.66
CA ALA A 61 -2.65 21.39 -3.60
C ALA A 61 -2.30 22.74 -4.24
N TYR A 62 -2.19 22.79 -5.57
CA TYR A 62 -1.90 24.02 -6.32
C TYR A 62 -2.76 24.08 -7.56
N LYS A 63 -3.52 25.17 -7.74
CA LYS A 63 -4.45 25.38 -8.86
C LYS A 63 -5.42 24.20 -9.11
N GLY A 64 -5.92 23.58 -8.02
CA GLY A 64 -6.85 22.45 -8.11
C GLY A 64 -6.21 21.10 -8.47
N VAL A 65 -4.88 21.04 -8.56
CA VAL A 65 -4.12 19.81 -8.79
C VAL A 65 -3.40 19.41 -7.51
N GLU A 66 -3.41 18.12 -7.20
CA GLU A 66 -2.69 17.56 -6.05
C GLU A 66 -1.33 17.02 -6.49
N TYR A 67 -0.32 17.34 -5.71
CA TYR A 67 1.07 16.92 -5.90
C TYR A 67 1.56 16.21 -4.63
N THR A 68 2.32 15.14 -4.80
CA THR A 68 2.89 14.36 -3.70
C THR A 68 4.40 14.60 -3.60
N ALA A 69 4.89 14.85 -2.40
CA ALA A 69 6.32 15.04 -2.15
C ALA A 69 7.11 13.76 -2.44
N ARG A 70 8.19 13.91 -3.19
CA ARG A 70 9.18 12.88 -3.50
C ARG A 70 10.55 13.35 -3.09
N ALA A 71 11.24 12.55 -2.26
CA ALA A 71 12.59 12.89 -1.81
C ALA A 71 13.58 12.91 -2.97
N VAL A 72 14.37 13.96 -3.02
CA VAL A 72 15.48 14.16 -3.98
C VAL A 72 16.68 14.78 -3.24
N PRO A 73 17.90 14.56 -3.70
CA PRO A 73 19.06 15.29 -3.15
C PRO A 73 18.87 16.79 -3.31
N ALA A 74 19.19 17.58 -2.28
CA ALA A 74 19.02 19.03 -2.30
C ALA A 74 19.75 19.75 -3.45
N THR A 75 20.85 19.16 -3.92
CA THR A 75 21.63 19.67 -5.06
C THR A 75 21.13 19.21 -6.43
N ALA A 76 20.11 18.35 -6.47
CA ALA A 76 19.70 17.70 -7.71
C ALA A 76 18.83 18.59 -8.60
N PHE A 77 18.20 19.62 -8.05
CA PHE A 77 17.32 20.52 -8.81
C PHE A 77 17.51 21.98 -8.38
N VAL A 78 17.18 22.88 -9.28
CA VAL A 78 17.20 24.32 -9.04
C VAL A 78 15.76 24.81 -9.03
N GLN A 79 15.37 25.46 -7.94
CA GLN A 79 14.12 26.19 -7.87
C GLN A 79 14.24 27.45 -8.73
N SER A 80 13.23 27.73 -9.53
CA SER A 80 13.20 28.87 -10.43
C SER A 80 12.24 29.95 -9.92
N ILE A 81 11.34 30.45 -10.76
CA ILE A 81 10.46 31.56 -10.44
C ILE A 81 9.31 31.16 -9.52
N ALA A 82 8.86 32.09 -8.69
CA ALA A 82 7.62 31.95 -7.95
C ALA A 82 6.43 31.92 -8.91
N ILE A 83 5.53 30.94 -8.75
CA ILE A 83 4.37 30.73 -9.62
C ILE A 83 3.05 30.88 -8.88
N GLY A 84 3.07 31.07 -7.57
CA GLY A 84 1.89 31.32 -6.75
C GLY A 84 1.96 30.74 -5.36
N VAL A 85 0.78 30.55 -4.76
CA VAL A 85 0.61 29.98 -3.42
C VAL A 85 -0.18 28.69 -3.54
N GLY A 86 0.25 27.65 -2.84
CA GLY A 86 -0.42 26.36 -2.70
C GLY A 86 -0.76 26.06 -1.25
N ILE A 87 -1.48 25.00 -1.01
CA ILE A 87 -1.85 24.52 0.32
C ILE A 87 -1.09 23.21 0.57
N ALA A 88 -0.11 23.28 1.45
CA ALA A 88 0.63 22.10 1.90
C ALA A 88 -0.11 21.40 3.02
N SER A 89 -0.18 20.07 2.99
CA SER A 89 -0.79 19.23 4.02
C SER A 89 -0.05 17.90 4.15
N GLY A 90 -0.36 17.17 5.21
CA GLY A 90 0.20 15.84 5.47
C GLY A 90 1.01 15.78 6.76
N CYS A 91 1.32 14.55 7.20
CA CYS A 91 2.13 14.25 8.38
C CYS A 91 1.62 14.80 9.71
N GLY A 92 0.29 14.89 9.88
CA GLY A 92 -0.30 15.41 11.12
C GLY A 92 -0.15 16.93 11.30
N SER A 93 0.41 17.63 10.30
CA SER A 93 0.44 19.09 10.27
C SER A 93 -0.90 19.65 9.78
N THR A 94 -1.30 20.79 10.33
CA THR A 94 -2.40 21.58 9.79
C THR A 94 -2.06 22.07 8.39
N ALA A 95 -3.07 22.12 7.51
CA ALA A 95 -2.90 22.68 6.18
C ALA A 95 -2.40 24.14 6.27
N ALA A 96 -1.37 24.46 5.51
CA ALA A 96 -0.74 25.78 5.51
C ALA A 96 -0.52 26.29 4.09
N ASN A 97 -0.70 27.60 3.91
CA ASN A 97 -0.34 28.26 2.66
C ASN A 97 1.18 28.32 2.53
N VAL A 98 1.69 27.93 1.39
CA VAL A 98 3.13 27.95 1.07
C VAL A 98 3.38 28.54 -0.31
N ASP A 99 4.49 29.23 -0.45
CA ASP A 99 4.95 29.70 -1.76
C ASP A 99 5.32 28.51 -2.64
N VAL A 100 4.91 28.56 -3.89
CA VAL A 100 5.17 27.53 -4.89
C VAL A 100 6.11 28.10 -5.95
N ARG A 101 7.13 27.33 -6.29
CA ARG A 101 8.10 27.67 -7.33
C ARG A 101 8.13 26.61 -8.43
N SER A 102 8.43 27.07 -9.63
CA SER A 102 8.76 26.13 -10.72
C SER A 102 10.14 25.50 -10.48
N VAL A 103 10.36 24.36 -11.12
CA VAL A 103 11.65 23.69 -11.14
C VAL A 103 12.29 23.89 -12.51
N ALA A 104 13.54 24.29 -12.55
CA ALA A 104 14.24 24.56 -13.81
C ALA A 104 14.22 23.35 -14.75
N GLY A 105 13.73 23.55 -15.97
CA GLY A 105 13.64 22.51 -16.99
C GLY A 105 12.54 21.46 -16.79
N ILE A 106 11.56 21.73 -15.93
CA ILE A 106 10.39 20.86 -15.69
C ILE A 106 9.12 21.71 -15.77
N ASP A 107 8.11 21.19 -16.46
CA ASP A 107 6.79 21.84 -16.54
C ASP A 107 6.15 21.92 -15.16
N PRO A 108 5.68 23.09 -14.69
CA PRO A 108 4.94 23.20 -13.43
C PRO A 108 3.67 22.33 -13.34
N ALA A 109 3.08 21.95 -14.47
CA ALA A 109 1.96 21.00 -14.49
C ALA A 109 2.37 19.58 -14.10
N VAL A 110 3.66 19.25 -14.16
CA VAL A 110 4.25 17.95 -13.87
C VAL A 110 4.84 17.91 -12.47
N ALA A 111 5.67 18.93 -12.13
CA ALA A 111 6.29 19.04 -10.82
C ALA A 111 6.60 20.48 -10.41
N ILE A 112 6.52 20.72 -9.11
CA ILE A 112 6.71 22.03 -8.48
C ILE A 112 7.58 21.86 -7.22
N ALA A 113 8.10 22.97 -6.70
CA ALA A 113 8.91 22.99 -5.49
C ALA A 113 8.38 24.00 -4.46
N VAL A 114 8.70 23.76 -3.20
CA VAL A 114 8.42 24.66 -2.08
C VAL A 114 9.76 25.15 -1.52
N PRO A 115 9.98 26.47 -1.38
CA PRO A 115 11.26 27.05 -0.96
C PRO A 115 11.78 26.52 0.39
N THR A 116 10.86 26.24 1.30
CA THR A 116 11.18 25.73 2.64
C THR A 116 11.50 24.23 2.67
N ASP A 117 11.25 23.50 1.58
CA ASP A 117 11.53 22.07 1.47
C ASP A 117 12.50 21.80 0.30
N GLN A 118 13.79 21.92 0.57
CA GLN A 118 14.84 21.74 -0.44
C GLN A 118 15.20 20.28 -0.72
N THR A 119 14.66 19.36 0.05
CA THR A 119 14.92 17.91 -0.07
C THR A 119 13.80 17.15 -0.75
N SER A 120 12.74 17.85 -1.16
CA SER A 120 11.59 17.27 -1.82
C SER A 120 11.19 18.06 -3.06
N ILE A 121 10.76 17.34 -4.08
CA ILE A 121 10.03 17.88 -5.22
C ILE A 121 8.60 17.34 -5.17
N TYR A 122 7.62 18.17 -5.44
CA TYR A 122 6.21 17.84 -5.44
C TYR A 122 5.79 17.45 -6.84
N VAL A 123 5.40 16.21 -7.03
CA VAL A 123 5.12 15.61 -8.33
C VAL A 123 3.64 15.30 -8.44
N ARG A 124 3.03 15.64 -9.57
CA ARG A 124 1.64 15.31 -9.87
C ARG A 124 1.44 13.79 -9.81
N GLU A 125 0.31 13.36 -9.26
CA GLU A 125 -0.03 11.95 -9.14
C GLU A 125 0.00 11.26 -10.51
N GLY A 126 0.52 10.04 -10.54
CA GLY A 126 0.68 9.24 -11.76
C GLY A 126 1.94 9.55 -12.58
N THR A 127 2.57 10.71 -12.38
CA THR A 127 3.80 11.05 -13.13
C THR A 127 5.00 10.36 -12.52
N CYS A 128 5.80 9.68 -13.34
CA CYS A 128 7.02 8.97 -12.92
C CYS A 128 6.80 8.06 -11.70
N ALA A 129 5.69 7.31 -11.69
CA ALA A 129 5.28 6.47 -10.57
C ALA A 129 6.40 5.51 -10.14
N GLY A 130 6.59 5.38 -8.81
CA GLY A 130 7.60 4.49 -8.23
C GLY A 130 9.05 4.99 -8.31
N LEU A 131 9.32 6.11 -8.98
CA LEU A 131 10.66 6.70 -9.04
C LEU A 131 10.89 7.69 -7.89
N ALA A 132 12.12 7.68 -7.36
CA ALA A 132 12.59 8.61 -6.33
C ALA A 132 14.08 8.92 -6.51
N GLY A 133 14.58 9.92 -5.76
CA GLY A 133 16.00 10.27 -5.78
C GLY A 133 16.49 10.73 -7.15
N ALA A 134 17.70 10.34 -7.51
CA ALA A 134 18.37 10.77 -8.74
C ALA A 134 17.67 10.29 -10.04
N ARG A 135 16.85 9.23 -9.98
CA ARG A 135 16.13 8.69 -11.14
C ARG A 135 14.87 9.46 -11.50
N LEU A 136 14.32 10.21 -10.56
CA LEU A 136 13.07 10.96 -10.74
C LEU A 136 13.24 12.11 -11.75
N LEU A 137 14.28 12.90 -11.61
CA LEU A 137 14.48 14.12 -12.42
C LEU A 137 14.60 13.88 -13.93
N PRO A 138 15.37 12.88 -14.41
CA PRO A 138 15.40 12.56 -15.84
C PRO A 138 14.03 12.17 -16.40
N CYS A 139 13.18 11.51 -15.61
CA CYS A 139 11.81 11.17 -16.00
C CYS A 139 10.96 12.45 -16.13
N LEU A 140 10.98 13.33 -15.12
CA LEU A 140 10.19 14.56 -15.09
C LEU A 140 10.52 15.54 -16.22
N ARG A 141 11.78 15.55 -16.68
CA ARG A 141 12.21 16.40 -17.81
C ARG A 141 11.72 15.90 -19.17
N LYS A 142 11.28 14.64 -19.25
CA LYS A 142 10.78 14.02 -20.48
C LYS A 142 9.25 13.95 -20.54
N SER A 143 8.58 14.27 -19.41
CA SER A 143 7.13 14.30 -19.29
C SER A 143 6.59 15.65 -19.67
#